data_db98505b329dce3a9b688a7bec14de56
#
_entry.id   db98505b329dce3a9b688a7bec14de56
#
_cell.length_a   1.000
_cell.length_b   1.000
_cell.length_c   1.000
_cell.angle_alpha   90.00
_cell.angle_beta   90.00
_cell.angle_gamma   90.00
#
_symmetry.space_group_name_H-M   'P 1'
#
loop_
_entity.id
_entity.type
_entity.pdbx_description
1 polymer ?
#
loop_
_entity_poly.entity_id
_entity_poly.type
_entity_poly.pdbx_seq_one_letter_code
_entity_poly.pdbx_strand_id
1 'polypeptide(L)'
;MLVRAATAVTAALNMLATPAWSDGIRSDNPAPAGQTYLTGDWGGVRSYLESHGVTLTFTDTTDVLANVSGGIKTGAVGLGAFQPQLDLDLQKLAGWQGGLLHVHGLVTYGPSFSPNYLGNILAVSNIEAGPMARLYAFWYEQNAPNDLWSVRFGLMLADSQFL
;
A
#
# COMPACT_ATOMS: atom_id res chain seq x y z
N MET A 1 -17.53 -8.99 -35.99
CA MET A 1 -16.19 -8.52 -35.63
C MET A 1 -15.91 -9.04 -34.21
N LEU A 2 -15.20 -10.17 -34.13
CA LEU A 2 -14.92 -10.83 -32.83
C LEU A 2 -13.79 -10.06 -32.15
N VAL A 3 -14.12 -9.39 -31.07
CA VAL A 3 -13.13 -8.86 -30.11
C VAL A 3 -12.53 -10.07 -29.38
N ARG A 4 -11.32 -10.48 -29.76
CA ARG A 4 -10.57 -11.50 -29.01
C ARG A 4 -10.02 -10.83 -27.75
N ALA A 5 -10.38 -11.40 -26.61
CA ALA A 5 -10.00 -10.94 -25.30
C ALA A 5 -8.47 -10.86 -25.14
N ALA A 6 -7.99 -9.74 -24.61
CA ALA A 6 -6.64 -9.61 -24.11
C ALA A 6 -6.48 -10.54 -22.91
N THR A 7 -5.53 -11.46 -22.97
CA THR A 7 -5.19 -12.30 -21.82
C THR A 7 -4.21 -11.52 -20.98
N ALA A 8 -4.69 -10.93 -19.88
CA ALA A 8 -3.84 -10.35 -18.86
C ALA A 8 -3.30 -11.50 -18.00
N VAL A 9 -2.00 -11.68 -17.99
CA VAL A 9 -1.31 -12.54 -17.03
C VAL A 9 -0.91 -11.61 -15.88
N THR A 10 -1.73 -11.61 -14.84
CA THR A 10 -1.44 -10.89 -13.60
C THR A 10 -0.57 -11.78 -12.73
N ALA A 11 0.72 -11.55 -12.72
CA ALA A 11 1.60 -12.09 -11.68
C ALA A 11 1.60 -11.07 -10.54
N ALA A 12 0.63 -11.18 -9.65
CA ALA A 12 0.63 -10.42 -8.41
C ALA A 12 1.60 -11.10 -7.43
N LEU A 13 2.80 -10.56 -7.29
CA LEU A 13 3.68 -10.90 -6.20
C LEU A 13 3.17 -10.15 -4.96
N ASN A 14 2.05 -10.62 -4.41
CA ASN A 14 1.49 -10.10 -3.18
C ASN A 14 2.38 -10.53 -2.02
N MET A 15 3.23 -9.63 -1.58
CA MET A 15 3.82 -9.73 -0.25
C MET A 15 2.82 -9.16 0.75
N LEU A 16 1.78 -9.94 0.99
CA LEU A 16 0.78 -9.61 1.99
C LEU A 16 1.36 -9.82 3.39
N ALA A 17 1.87 -8.74 3.99
CA ALA A 17 1.53 -8.50 5.36
C ALA A 17 0.19 -7.75 5.33
N THR A 18 -0.94 -8.44 5.43
CA THR A 18 -2.22 -7.79 5.67
C THR A 18 -2.23 -7.32 7.12
N PRO A 19 -2.16 -6.02 7.41
CA PRO A 19 -2.64 -5.59 8.70
C PRO A 19 -4.14 -5.83 8.71
N ALA A 20 -4.64 -6.59 9.67
CA ALA A 20 -6.05 -6.65 9.96
C ALA A 20 -6.48 -5.28 10.50
N TRP A 21 -6.98 -4.42 9.63
CA TRP A 21 -7.38 -3.04 9.92
C TRP A 21 -8.75 -2.93 10.58
N SER A 22 -9.30 -4.00 11.16
CA SER A 22 -10.63 -3.99 11.76
C SER A 22 -10.64 -3.84 13.29
N ASP A 23 -9.49 -3.98 13.96
CA ASP A 23 -9.43 -3.78 15.41
C ASP A 23 -8.36 -2.72 15.70
N GLY A 24 -8.78 -1.67 16.41
CA GLY A 24 -7.90 -0.58 16.82
C GLY A 24 -6.55 -1.11 17.29
N ILE A 25 -5.47 -0.52 16.80
CA ILE A 25 -4.10 -0.95 17.09
C ILE A 25 -3.94 -0.99 18.62
N ARG A 26 -4.23 -2.14 19.22
CA ARG A 26 -3.77 -2.44 20.58
C ARG A 26 -2.29 -2.74 20.47
N SER A 27 -1.49 -1.88 21.06
CA SER A 27 -0.05 -2.03 21.18
C SER A 27 0.41 -3.26 21.98
N ASP A 28 -0.52 -4.10 22.41
CA ASP A 28 -0.26 -5.27 23.25
C ASP A 28 -0.17 -6.58 22.47
N ASN A 29 -0.31 -6.55 21.15
CA ASN A 29 -0.11 -7.75 20.35
C ASN A 29 1.37 -7.77 19.89
N PRO A 30 2.23 -8.64 20.48
CA PRO A 30 3.53 -8.85 19.88
C PRO A 30 3.29 -9.33 18.45
N ALA A 31 3.94 -8.71 17.47
CA ALA A 31 3.86 -9.13 16.08
C ALA A 31 3.93 -10.65 16.04
N PRO A 32 2.98 -11.35 15.37
CA PRO A 32 2.94 -12.79 15.43
C PRO A 32 4.30 -13.32 15.03
N ALA A 33 4.90 -14.10 15.93
CA ALA A 33 6.20 -14.70 15.71
C ALA A 33 6.14 -15.53 14.43
N GLY A 34 6.73 -15.02 13.34
CA GLY A 34 6.69 -15.67 12.04
C GLY A 34 6.40 -14.78 10.84
N GLN A 35 6.16 -13.48 10.97
CA GLN A 35 6.09 -12.61 9.80
C GLN A 35 7.49 -12.43 9.20
N THR A 36 7.74 -13.19 8.15
CA THR A 36 8.98 -13.08 7.40
C THR A 36 8.82 -11.97 6.37
N TYR A 37 9.39 -10.81 6.64
CA TYR A 37 9.51 -9.75 5.63
C TYR A 37 10.47 -10.19 4.53
N LEU A 38 10.19 -9.85 3.27
CA LEU A 38 11.08 -10.19 2.15
C LEU A 38 12.52 -9.71 2.37
N THR A 39 12.68 -8.54 2.95
CA THR A 39 13.98 -7.92 3.23
C THR A 39 14.55 -8.29 4.60
N GLY A 40 13.86 -9.19 5.33
CA GLY A 40 14.27 -9.62 6.66
C GLY A 40 14.24 -8.49 7.71
N ASP A 41 14.98 -8.70 8.79
CA ASP A 41 15.04 -7.79 9.95
C ASP A 41 16.15 -6.73 9.88
N TRP A 42 16.87 -6.65 8.75
CA TRP A 42 17.98 -5.71 8.53
C TRP A 42 19.06 -5.77 9.64
N GLY A 43 19.36 -6.99 10.12
CA GLY A 43 20.31 -7.19 11.21
C GLY A 43 19.82 -6.68 12.58
N GLY A 44 18.52 -6.70 12.83
CA GLY A 44 17.91 -6.25 14.07
C GLY A 44 17.37 -4.81 14.05
N VAL A 45 17.65 -4.04 13.00
CA VAL A 45 17.23 -2.62 12.92
C VAL A 45 15.73 -2.50 12.86
N ARG A 46 15.03 -3.37 12.12
CA ARG A 46 13.57 -3.36 12.04
C ARG A 46 12.94 -3.59 13.41
N SER A 47 13.32 -4.68 14.08
CA SER A 47 12.84 -5.01 15.42
C SER A 47 13.17 -3.91 16.44
N TYR A 48 14.34 -3.29 16.32
CA TYR A 48 14.70 -2.14 17.15
C TYR A 48 13.76 -0.95 16.93
N LEU A 49 13.48 -0.57 15.69
CA LEU A 49 12.57 0.51 15.34
C LEU A 49 11.14 0.23 15.84
N GLU A 50 10.62 -0.97 15.58
CA GLU A 50 9.28 -1.39 16.02
C GLU A 50 9.13 -1.37 17.54
N SER A 51 10.16 -1.80 18.27
CA SER A 51 10.17 -1.75 19.74
C SER A 51 10.15 -0.31 20.27
N HIS A 52 10.65 0.66 19.50
CA HIS A 52 10.63 2.09 19.81
C HIS A 52 9.43 2.84 19.21
N GLY A 53 8.47 2.13 18.62
CA GLY A 53 7.25 2.74 18.10
C GLY A 53 7.34 3.26 16.66
N VAL A 54 8.34 2.83 15.90
CA VAL A 54 8.47 3.18 14.48
C VAL A 54 8.27 1.93 13.63
N THR A 55 7.20 1.87 12.87
CA THR A 55 6.92 0.78 11.94
C THR A 55 7.05 1.26 10.51
N LEU A 56 7.90 0.59 9.72
CA LEU A 56 8.10 0.85 8.31
C LEU A 56 7.55 -0.32 7.49
N THR A 57 6.61 -0.01 6.59
CA THR A 57 6.03 -0.98 5.65
C THR A 57 6.29 -0.51 4.22
N PHE A 58 6.80 -1.40 3.39
CA PHE A 58 7.02 -1.16 1.97
C PHE A 58 6.26 -2.22 1.18
N THR A 59 5.32 -1.77 0.36
CA THR A 59 4.57 -2.65 -0.54
C THR A 59 4.90 -2.25 -1.97
N ASP A 60 5.26 -3.22 -2.79
CA ASP A 60 5.42 -3.04 -4.23
C ASP A 60 4.50 -4.01 -4.97
N THR A 61 3.65 -3.46 -5.82
CA THR A 61 2.74 -4.23 -6.67
C THR A 61 3.14 -4.00 -8.10
N THR A 62 3.44 -5.06 -8.84
CA THR A 62 3.89 -4.98 -10.22
C THR A 62 3.01 -5.84 -11.12
N ASP A 63 2.52 -5.25 -12.22
CA ASP A 63 1.78 -5.92 -13.27
C ASP A 63 2.61 -5.97 -14.55
N VAL A 64 2.53 -7.10 -15.26
CA VAL A 64 3.02 -7.23 -16.62
C VAL A 64 1.81 -7.41 -17.54
N LEU A 65 1.55 -6.41 -18.37
CA LEU A 65 0.43 -6.39 -19.29
C LEU A 65 0.91 -6.57 -20.73
N ALA A 66 0.21 -7.39 -21.50
CA ALA A 66 0.55 -7.64 -22.90
C ALA A 66 -0.69 -7.53 -23.79
N ASN A 67 -0.55 -6.82 -24.92
CA ASN A 67 -1.50 -6.85 -26.02
C ASN A 67 -0.93 -7.72 -27.15
N VAL A 68 -1.53 -8.87 -27.38
CA VAL A 68 -1.06 -9.83 -28.39
C VAL A 68 -1.71 -9.62 -29.75
N SER A 69 -2.87 -8.95 -29.80
CA SER A 69 -3.55 -8.66 -31.09
C SER A 69 -4.63 -7.59 -30.93
N GLY A 70 -4.84 -6.78 -31.97
CA GLY A 70 -5.84 -5.70 -31.98
C GLY A 70 -5.35 -4.44 -31.21
N GLY A 71 -6.29 -3.53 -30.91
CA GLY A 71 -5.96 -2.26 -30.25
C GLY A 71 -5.12 -1.32 -31.13
N ILE A 72 -4.36 -0.44 -30.48
CA ILE A 72 -3.48 0.55 -31.14
C ILE A 72 -2.17 -0.11 -31.60
N LYS A 73 -1.54 -0.90 -30.72
CA LYS A 73 -0.31 -1.65 -31.02
C LYS A 73 -0.18 -2.88 -30.14
N THR A 74 0.52 -3.88 -30.67
CA THR A 74 0.93 -5.06 -29.89
C THR A 74 2.20 -4.77 -29.09
N GLY A 75 2.38 -5.48 -27.98
CA GLY A 75 3.56 -5.38 -27.13
C GLY A 75 3.25 -5.67 -25.67
N ALA A 76 4.28 -5.67 -24.84
CA ALA A 76 4.17 -5.88 -23.39
C ALA A 76 4.84 -4.74 -22.64
N VAL A 77 4.32 -4.44 -21.44
CA VAL A 77 4.86 -3.44 -20.53
C VAL A 77 4.82 -3.94 -19.10
N GLY A 78 5.80 -3.52 -18.28
CA GLY A 78 5.76 -3.62 -16.84
C GLY A 78 5.34 -2.27 -16.26
N LEU A 79 4.43 -2.29 -15.31
CA LEU A 79 4.01 -1.11 -14.54
C LEU A 79 3.84 -1.51 -13.08
N GLY A 80 3.91 -0.54 -12.17
CA GLY A 80 3.76 -0.86 -10.76
C GLY A 80 3.47 0.33 -9.88
N ALA A 81 3.20 -0.01 -8.62
CA ALA A 81 2.91 0.93 -7.55
C ALA A 81 3.72 0.56 -6.30
N PHE A 82 4.63 1.43 -5.92
CA PHE A 82 5.39 1.35 -4.69
C PHE A 82 4.72 2.21 -3.61
N GLN A 83 4.45 1.62 -2.47
CA GLN A 83 3.70 2.23 -1.36
C GLN A 83 4.52 2.16 -0.07
N PRO A 84 5.35 3.18 0.21
CA PRO A 84 6.01 3.32 1.51
C PRO A 84 5.01 3.82 2.56
N GLN A 85 5.01 3.17 3.73
CA GLN A 85 4.19 3.55 4.87
C GLN A 85 5.06 3.67 6.11
N LEU A 86 4.75 4.66 6.93
CA LEU A 86 5.38 4.92 8.21
C LEU A 86 4.30 5.11 9.27
N ASP A 87 4.33 4.27 10.29
CA ASP A 87 3.48 4.38 11.47
C ASP A 87 4.34 4.73 12.68
N LEU A 88 3.93 5.77 13.43
CA LEU A 88 4.61 6.25 14.62
C LEU A 88 3.70 6.13 15.84
N ASP A 89 4.05 5.22 16.75
CA ASP A 89 3.43 5.09 18.06
C ASP A 89 4.02 6.17 18.99
N LEU A 90 3.26 7.23 19.21
CA LEU A 90 3.73 8.36 20.01
C LEU A 90 3.83 8.04 21.50
N GLN A 91 3.16 7.00 21.98
CA GLN A 91 3.31 6.53 23.34
C GLN A 91 4.72 5.96 23.56
N LYS A 92 5.20 5.13 22.63
CA LYS A 92 6.55 4.56 22.72
C LYS A 92 7.63 5.60 22.44
N LEU A 93 7.38 6.51 21.48
CA LEU A 93 8.35 7.54 21.08
C LEU A 93 8.47 8.69 22.09
N ALA A 94 7.37 9.17 22.62
CA ALA A 94 7.31 10.42 23.38
C ALA A 94 6.47 10.34 24.68
N GLY A 95 5.97 9.16 25.05
CA GLY A 95 5.09 8.98 26.21
C GLY A 95 3.68 9.56 26.02
N TRP A 96 3.29 9.92 24.80
CA TRP A 96 1.97 10.46 24.49
C TRP A 96 0.96 9.33 24.31
N GLN A 97 0.18 9.06 25.35
CA GLN A 97 -0.74 7.94 25.39
C GLN A 97 -1.82 8.02 24.30
N GLY A 98 -1.99 6.92 23.58
CA GLY A 98 -3.03 6.76 22.56
C GLY A 98 -2.81 7.56 21.27
N GLY A 99 -1.66 8.24 21.11
CA GLY A 99 -1.33 8.98 19.90
C GLY A 99 -0.68 8.08 18.83
N LEU A 100 -1.20 8.11 17.59
CA LEU A 100 -0.65 7.44 16.42
C LEU A 100 -0.55 8.43 15.25
N LEU A 101 0.59 8.46 14.57
CA LEU A 101 0.78 9.22 13.35
C LEU A 101 1.05 8.25 12.18
N HIS A 102 0.31 8.41 11.08
CA HIS A 102 0.46 7.61 9.87
C HIS A 102 0.83 8.47 8.67
N VAL A 103 1.80 8.01 7.91
CA VAL A 103 2.25 8.62 6.65
C VAL A 103 2.30 7.56 5.58
N HIS A 104 1.63 7.78 4.46
CA HIS A 104 1.56 6.85 3.34
C HIS A 104 1.87 7.57 2.04
N GLY A 105 2.91 7.12 1.34
CA GLY A 105 3.28 7.57 0.02
C GLY A 105 2.79 6.62 -1.07
N LEU A 106 2.57 7.15 -2.27
CA LEU A 106 2.30 6.36 -3.47
C LEU A 106 3.22 6.82 -4.59
N VAL A 107 3.99 5.89 -5.13
CA VAL A 107 4.83 6.09 -6.31
C VAL A 107 4.41 5.09 -7.36
N THR A 108 3.83 5.55 -8.47
CA THR A 108 3.53 4.70 -9.62
C THR A 108 4.61 4.82 -10.66
N TYR A 109 4.89 3.73 -11.36
CA TYR A 109 5.91 3.66 -12.39
C TYR A 109 5.48 2.79 -13.58
N GLY A 110 6.17 2.96 -14.70
CA GLY A 110 5.85 2.29 -15.95
C GLY A 110 4.93 3.11 -16.85
N PRO A 111 4.81 2.74 -18.13
CA PRO A 111 3.99 3.44 -19.10
C PRO A 111 2.51 3.08 -18.93
N SER A 112 1.60 4.00 -19.26
CA SER A 112 0.17 3.71 -19.35
C SER A 112 -0.09 2.72 -20.49
N PHE A 113 -0.65 1.57 -20.17
CA PHE A 113 -0.91 0.49 -21.12
C PHE A 113 -2.20 0.70 -21.90
N SER A 114 -3.29 1.01 -21.20
CA SER A 114 -4.63 1.13 -21.77
C SER A 114 -4.70 2.15 -22.90
N PRO A 115 -4.31 3.42 -22.73
CA PRO A 115 -4.39 4.41 -23.81
C PRO A 115 -3.35 4.18 -24.90
N ASN A 116 -2.18 3.59 -24.59
CA ASN A 116 -1.08 3.49 -25.55
C ASN A 116 -1.08 2.19 -26.37
N TYR A 117 -1.72 1.14 -25.87
CA TYR A 117 -1.71 -0.17 -26.52
C TYR A 117 -3.11 -0.64 -26.94
N LEU A 118 -4.13 -0.38 -26.13
CA LEU A 118 -5.49 -0.87 -26.37
C LEU A 118 -6.42 0.21 -26.95
N GLY A 119 -6.28 1.46 -26.54
CA GLY A 119 -7.18 2.55 -26.93
C GLY A 119 -8.52 2.52 -26.19
N ASN A 120 -8.59 1.85 -25.05
CA ASN A 120 -9.78 1.77 -24.22
C ASN A 120 -9.84 2.95 -23.22
N ILE A 121 -11.05 3.28 -22.78
CA ILE A 121 -11.31 4.39 -21.82
C ILE A 121 -11.03 3.93 -20.40
N LEU A 122 -11.33 2.68 -20.07
CA LEU A 122 -11.12 2.12 -18.73
C LEU A 122 -9.76 1.45 -18.65
N ALA A 123 -8.99 1.75 -17.61
CA ALA A 123 -7.73 1.08 -17.33
C ALA A 123 -7.96 -0.42 -17.09
N VAL A 124 -7.05 -1.26 -17.58
CA VAL A 124 -7.12 -2.72 -17.40
C VAL A 124 -6.52 -3.18 -16.08
N SER A 125 -5.74 -2.31 -15.45
CA SER A 125 -5.18 -2.53 -14.11
C SER A 125 -5.52 -1.37 -13.20
N ASN A 126 -5.83 -1.66 -11.94
CA ASN A 126 -6.13 -0.65 -10.91
C ASN A 126 -4.90 0.13 -10.44
N ILE A 127 -3.69 -0.32 -10.76
CA ILE A 127 -2.44 0.40 -10.50
C ILE A 127 -1.93 1.19 -11.70
N GLU A 128 -2.65 1.16 -12.82
CA GLU A 128 -2.29 1.88 -14.04
C GLU A 128 -2.61 3.37 -13.91
N ALA A 129 -1.61 4.18 -13.58
CA ALA A 129 -1.78 5.62 -13.38
C ALA A 129 -0.70 6.48 -14.05
N GLY A 130 0.22 5.87 -14.82
CA GLY A 130 1.42 6.56 -15.30
C GLY A 130 2.38 6.94 -14.16
N PRO A 131 3.59 7.42 -14.49
CA PRO A 131 4.59 7.73 -13.47
C PRO A 131 4.19 8.94 -12.63
N MET A 132 4.06 8.76 -11.31
CA MET A 132 3.81 9.84 -10.37
C MET A 132 4.32 9.49 -8.97
N ALA A 133 4.54 10.51 -8.14
CA ALA A 133 4.78 10.36 -6.71
C ALA A 133 3.93 11.35 -5.95
N ARG A 134 3.22 10.88 -4.92
CA ARG A 134 2.36 11.73 -4.09
C ARG A 134 2.27 11.23 -2.66
N LEU A 135 1.96 12.15 -1.75
CA LEU A 135 1.48 11.80 -0.42
C LEU A 135 0.06 11.24 -0.57
N TYR A 136 -0.13 9.98 -0.17
CA TYR A 136 -1.38 9.25 -0.37
C TYR A 136 -2.29 9.37 0.84
N ALA A 137 -1.73 9.21 2.06
CA ALA A 137 -2.41 9.52 3.30
C ALA A 137 -1.43 10.14 4.30
N PHE A 138 -1.96 11.01 5.14
CA PHE A 138 -1.25 11.60 6.28
C PHE A 138 -2.26 11.95 7.34
N TRP A 139 -2.31 11.18 8.43
CA TRP A 139 -3.28 11.41 9.48
C TRP A 139 -2.71 11.13 10.86
N TYR A 140 -3.30 11.79 11.81
CA TYR A 140 -3.09 11.57 13.24
C TYR A 140 -4.34 10.97 13.86
N GLU A 141 -4.16 10.01 14.75
CA GLU A 141 -5.23 9.40 15.53
C GLU A 141 -4.93 9.54 17.02
N GLN A 142 -5.95 9.94 17.78
CA GLN A 142 -5.93 9.95 19.23
C GLN A 142 -6.96 8.96 19.75
N ASN A 143 -6.48 7.95 20.46
CA ASN A 143 -7.31 7.01 21.20
C ASN A 143 -7.46 7.47 22.64
N ALA A 144 -8.68 7.38 23.18
CA ALA A 144 -8.93 7.65 24.58
C ALA A 144 -8.40 6.54 25.50
N PRO A 145 -8.08 6.82 26.75
CA PRO A 145 -7.87 5.79 27.74
C PRO A 145 -9.09 4.86 27.80
N ASN A 146 -8.84 3.54 27.82
CA ASN A 146 -9.86 2.47 27.81
C ASN A 146 -10.67 2.34 26.51
N ASP A 147 -10.16 2.82 25.38
CA ASP A 147 -10.77 2.67 24.03
C ASP A 147 -12.22 3.16 23.93
N LEU A 148 -12.62 4.14 24.77
CA LEU A 148 -13.99 4.67 24.78
C LEU A 148 -14.33 5.45 23.51
N TRP A 149 -13.35 6.12 22.90
CA TRP A 149 -13.48 6.84 21.64
C TRP A 149 -12.13 6.97 20.97
N SER A 150 -12.17 7.10 19.67
CA SER A 150 -11.03 7.42 18.81
C SER A 150 -11.39 8.58 17.90
N VAL A 151 -10.47 9.50 17.73
CA VAL A 151 -10.60 10.61 16.77
C VAL A 151 -9.40 10.58 15.83
N ARG A 152 -9.68 10.56 14.54
CA ARG A 152 -8.68 10.62 13.49
C ARG A 152 -8.91 11.85 12.63
N PHE A 153 -7.85 12.56 12.29
CA PHE A 153 -7.90 13.73 11.43
C PHE A 153 -6.66 13.82 10.53
N GLY A 154 -6.85 14.34 9.33
CA GLY A 154 -5.82 14.50 8.32
C GLY A 154 -6.29 14.13 6.93
N LEU A 155 -5.34 13.87 6.04
CA LEU A 155 -5.58 13.36 4.70
C LEU A 155 -5.81 11.86 4.78
N MET A 156 -7.05 11.42 4.59
CA MET A 156 -7.47 10.02 4.64
C MET A 156 -8.08 9.60 3.31
N LEU A 157 -7.98 8.32 3.01
CA LEU A 157 -8.65 7.72 1.87
C LEU A 157 -10.07 7.34 2.27
N ALA A 158 -11.06 7.79 1.53
CA ALA A 158 -12.46 7.48 1.82
C ALA A 158 -12.75 5.97 1.73
N ASP A 159 -12.16 5.28 0.77
CA ASP A 159 -12.30 3.85 0.54
C ASP A 159 -11.68 2.98 1.66
N SER A 160 -10.65 3.46 2.33
CA SER A 160 -10.03 2.72 3.44
C SER A 160 -10.82 2.75 4.74
N GLN A 161 -11.86 3.60 4.83
CA GLN A 161 -12.64 3.79 6.05
C GLN A 161 -14.09 3.29 5.94
N PHE A 162 -14.63 3.16 4.72
CA PHE A 162 -16.05 2.93 4.50
C PHE A 162 -16.37 1.71 3.60
N LEU A 163 -15.36 0.98 3.15
CA LEU A 163 -15.45 -0.24 2.35
C LEU A 163 -14.74 -1.39 3.04
#